data_d72f372a841615a43e98d0978c1134f9
#
_entry.id   d72f372a841615a43e98d0978c1134f9
#
_cell.length_a   1.000
_cell.length_b   1.000
_cell.length_c   1.000
_cell.angle_alpha   90.00
_cell.angle_beta   90.00
_cell.angle_gamma   90.00
#
_symmetry.space_group_name_H-M   'P 1'
#
loop_
_entity.id
_entity.type
_entity.pdbx_description
1 polymer ?
#
loop_
_entity_poly.entity_id
_entity_poly.type
_entity_poly.pdbx_seq_one_letter_code
_entity_poly.pdbx_strand_id
1 'polypeptide(L)'
;MKKILLWMAAIVLTVSAALYQRKTGPTYPRSEDVTIGDSTYRFELIRTNGPRDARVKIPIKDTSVTAFLFYKKLGVSEDYTRAEFTWKEIRYHSPFMKKVMRKKDETALAAYLPQQPPAGKLEYFIMLTKDGKSVTVAKEQPVVIRFKGNVPAAVLIPHIILMFLGMLFATVAGLFA
;
A
#
# COMPACT_ATOMS: atom_id res chain seq x y z
N MET A 1 33.98 25.50 -2.64
CA MET A 1 33.13 25.08 -1.49
C MET A 1 31.66 25.43 -1.70
N LYS A 2 31.27 26.69 -2.00
CA LYS A 2 29.84 27.07 -2.20
C LYS A 2 29.09 26.22 -3.25
N LYS A 3 29.69 25.94 -4.42
CA LYS A 3 29.08 25.13 -5.49
C LYS A 3 28.77 23.68 -5.03
N ILE A 4 29.66 23.05 -4.26
CA ILE A 4 29.48 21.70 -3.73
C ILE A 4 28.32 21.68 -2.74
N LEU A 5 28.22 22.67 -1.86
CA LEU A 5 27.10 22.81 -0.92
C LEU A 5 25.76 22.96 -1.63
N LEU A 6 25.69 23.75 -2.71
CA LEU A 6 24.47 23.92 -3.50
C LEU A 6 24.05 22.61 -4.18
N TRP A 7 25.00 21.83 -4.72
CA TRP A 7 24.69 20.51 -5.28
C TRP A 7 24.20 19.53 -4.20
N MET A 8 24.82 19.53 -3.03
CA MET A 8 24.34 18.69 -1.91
C MET A 8 22.94 19.10 -1.47
N ALA A 9 22.67 20.39 -1.36
CA ALA A 9 21.34 20.90 -1.03
C ALA A 9 20.30 20.48 -2.08
N ALA A 10 20.63 20.58 -3.38
CA ALA A 10 19.75 20.14 -4.46
C ALA A 10 19.41 18.64 -4.37
N ILE A 11 20.40 17.79 -4.10
CA ILE A 11 20.18 16.35 -3.93
C ILE A 11 19.26 16.09 -2.73
N VAL A 12 19.53 16.71 -1.58
CA VAL A 12 18.72 16.54 -0.37
C VAL A 12 17.28 16.99 -0.60
N LEU A 13 17.07 18.14 -1.23
CA LEU A 13 15.73 18.65 -1.55
C LEU A 13 14.99 17.72 -2.50
N THR A 14 15.65 17.27 -3.58
CA THR A 14 15.04 16.36 -4.57
C THR A 14 14.63 15.04 -3.93
N VAL A 15 15.52 14.42 -3.13
CA VAL A 15 15.21 13.16 -2.45
C VAL A 15 14.10 13.35 -1.41
N SER A 16 14.15 14.44 -0.63
CA SER A 16 13.13 14.74 0.38
C SER A 16 11.75 14.95 -0.25
N ALA A 17 11.67 15.68 -1.35
CA ALA A 17 10.44 15.90 -2.11
C ALA A 17 9.87 14.58 -2.65
N ALA A 18 10.72 13.72 -3.21
CA ALA A 18 10.31 12.41 -3.70
C ALA A 18 9.79 11.49 -2.58
N LEU A 19 10.46 11.47 -1.43
CA LEU A 19 10.03 10.70 -0.26
C LEU A 19 8.71 11.23 0.33
N TYR A 20 8.57 12.54 0.40
CA TYR A 20 7.33 13.20 0.84
C TYR A 20 6.17 12.82 -0.07
N GLN A 21 6.32 12.99 -1.38
CA GLN A 21 5.31 12.65 -2.38
C GLN A 21 4.94 11.16 -2.33
N ARG A 22 5.91 10.27 -2.09
CA ARG A 22 5.65 8.84 -1.93
C ARG A 22 4.81 8.55 -0.70
N LYS A 23 5.09 9.18 0.45
CA LYS A 23 4.40 8.93 1.72
C LYS A 23 3.00 9.55 1.78
N THR A 24 2.80 10.71 1.15
CA THR A 24 1.51 11.42 1.12
C THR A 24 0.64 11.09 -0.08
N GLY A 25 1.19 10.35 -1.05
CA GLY A 25 0.52 10.01 -2.30
C GLY A 25 -0.68 9.06 -2.11
N PRO A 26 -1.63 9.06 -3.04
CA PRO A 26 -2.86 8.27 -2.96
C PRO A 26 -2.64 6.75 -3.05
N THR A 27 -1.43 6.31 -3.38
CA THR A 27 -1.05 4.89 -3.46
C THR A 27 -0.39 4.36 -2.19
N TYR A 28 -0.09 5.24 -1.23
CA TYR A 28 0.44 4.83 0.06
C TYR A 28 -0.64 4.12 0.89
N PRO A 29 -0.32 3.03 1.61
CA PRO A 29 -1.30 2.35 2.45
C PRO A 29 -1.93 3.31 3.47
N ARG A 30 -3.23 3.16 3.70
CA ARG A 30 -3.93 3.87 4.76
C ARG A 30 -3.75 3.11 6.06
N SER A 31 -3.30 3.78 7.11
CA SER A 31 -3.19 3.18 8.43
C SER A 31 -4.42 3.54 9.26
N GLU A 32 -4.98 2.54 9.95
CA GLU A 32 -6.06 2.71 10.91
C GLU A 32 -5.76 1.91 12.17
N ASP A 33 -6.01 2.51 13.33
CA ASP A 33 -5.90 1.85 14.61
C ASP A 33 -7.30 1.39 15.04
N VAL A 34 -7.44 0.09 15.33
CA VAL A 34 -8.72 -0.54 15.65
C VAL A 34 -8.60 -1.32 16.94
N THR A 35 -9.51 -1.07 17.86
CA THR A 35 -9.57 -1.75 19.16
C THR A 35 -10.60 -2.87 19.12
N ILE A 36 -10.19 -4.09 19.49
CA ILE A 36 -11.05 -5.26 19.66
C ILE A 36 -10.77 -5.89 21.02
N GLY A 37 -11.80 -5.93 21.88
CA GLY A 37 -11.59 -6.27 23.27
C GLY A 37 -10.61 -5.32 23.91
N ASP A 38 -9.59 -5.83 24.58
CA ASP A 38 -8.57 -5.05 25.29
C ASP A 38 -7.32 -4.75 24.42
N SER A 39 -7.35 -5.09 23.13
CA SER A 39 -6.18 -4.97 22.26
C SER A 39 -6.44 -4.02 21.11
N THR A 40 -5.48 -3.09 20.88
CA THR A 40 -5.48 -2.18 19.72
C THR A 40 -4.48 -2.67 18.69
N TYR A 41 -4.94 -2.79 17.45
CA TYR A 41 -4.16 -3.26 16.30
C TYR A 41 -4.07 -2.17 15.24
N ARG A 42 -2.88 -1.98 14.68
CA ARG A 42 -2.67 -1.06 13.57
C ARG A 42 -2.79 -1.78 12.24
N PHE A 43 -3.79 -1.39 11.46
CA PHE A 43 -4.07 -1.93 10.13
C PHE A 43 -3.35 -1.11 9.06
N GLU A 44 -2.70 -1.79 8.11
CA GLU A 44 -2.16 -1.19 6.90
C GLU A 44 -3.02 -1.61 5.70
N LEU A 45 -3.95 -0.75 5.32
CA LEU A 45 -4.93 -0.99 4.26
C LEU A 45 -4.31 -0.62 2.91
N ILE A 46 -4.12 -1.60 2.04
CA ILE A 46 -3.47 -1.41 0.74
C ILE A 46 -4.34 -0.61 -0.22
N ARG A 47 -3.72 0.34 -0.95
CA ARG A 47 -4.40 1.22 -1.92
C ARG A 47 -3.94 1.00 -3.36
N THR A 48 -3.00 0.09 -3.56
CA THR A 48 -2.50 -0.26 -4.90
C THR A 48 -2.00 -1.68 -4.95
N ASN A 49 -2.19 -2.35 -6.08
CA ASN A 49 -1.65 -3.67 -6.37
C ASN A 49 -1.19 -3.77 -7.83
N GLY A 50 -0.39 -4.79 -8.15
CA GLY A 50 0.01 -5.14 -9.51
C GLY A 50 -1.03 -6.01 -10.23
N PRO A 51 -0.66 -6.64 -11.37
CA PRO A 51 -1.55 -7.47 -12.17
C PRO A 51 -1.71 -8.88 -11.56
N ARG A 52 -2.30 -8.96 -10.40
CA ARG A 52 -2.60 -10.20 -9.65
C ARG A 52 -3.62 -9.89 -8.54
N ASP A 53 -4.18 -10.92 -7.93
CA ASP A 53 -5.05 -10.76 -6.76
C ASP A 53 -4.34 -9.98 -5.65
N ALA A 54 -5.05 -9.04 -5.06
CA ALA A 54 -4.50 -8.19 -4.03
C ALA A 54 -4.71 -8.81 -2.65
N ARG A 55 -3.60 -9.18 -2.01
CA ARG A 55 -3.63 -9.77 -0.68
C ARG A 55 -3.78 -8.70 0.39
N VAL A 56 -4.92 -8.71 1.08
CA VAL A 56 -5.16 -7.94 2.30
C VAL A 56 -4.81 -8.80 3.49
N LYS A 57 -3.94 -8.34 4.37
CA LYS A 57 -3.58 -9.04 5.60
C LYS A 57 -3.90 -8.20 6.81
N ILE A 58 -4.23 -8.84 7.91
CA ILE A 58 -4.51 -8.19 9.18
C ILE A 58 -3.50 -8.63 10.25
N PRO A 59 -3.10 -7.71 11.15
CA PRO A 59 -2.02 -7.94 12.11
C PRO A 59 -2.48 -8.71 13.36
N ILE A 60 -3.65 -9.33 13.32
CA ILE A 60 -4.23 -10.06 14.44
C ILE A 60 -3.67 -11.48 14.47
N LYS A 61 -3.16 -11.89 15.62
CA LYS A 61 -2.67 -13.27 15.87
C LYS A 61 -3.64 -14.10 16.70
N ASP A 62 -4.69 -13.49 17.22
CA ASP A 62 -5.70 -14.12 18.03
C ASP A 62 -6.62 -14.98 17.15
N THR A 63 -6.65 -16.26 17.37
CA THR A 63 -7.45 -17.22 16.62
C THR A 63 -8.94 -17.16 16.94
N SER A 64 -9.34 -16.49 18.01
CA SER A 64 -10.75 -16.27 18.37
C SER A 64 -11.41 -15.19 17.52
N VAL A 65 -10.62 -14.40 16.76
CA VAL A 65 -11.15 -13.35 15.90
C VAL A 65 -11.49 -13.89 14.52
N THR A 66 -12.75 -13.74 14.13
CA THR A 66 -13.21 -14.01 12.76
C THR A 66 -13.22 -12.71 11.98
N ALA A 67 -12.76 -12.73 10.74
CA ALA A 67 -12.65 -11.55 9.89
C ALA A 67 -13.26 -11.76 8.51
N PHE A 68 -13.93 -10.76 7.98
CA PHE A 68 -14.51 -10.74 6.64
C PHE A 68 -14.10 -9.50 5.90
N LEU A 69 -13.76 -9.67 4.63
CA LEU A 69 -13.46 -8.62 3.66
C LEU A 69 -14.69 -8.38 2.80
N PHE A 70 -15.18 -7.17 2.79
CA PHE A 70 -16.28 -6.74 1.93
C PHE A 70 -15.73 -5.84 0.84
N TYR A 71 -16.04 -6.15 -0.43
CA TYR A 71 -15.54 -5.38 -1.57
C TYR A 71 -16.56 -5.30 -2.69
N LYS A 72 -16.46 -4.24 -3.51
CA LYS A 72 -17.18 -4.07 -4.76
C LYS A 72 -16.40 -3.20 -5.74
N LYS A 73 -16.85 -3.14 -7.00
CA LYS A 73 -16.28 -2.22 -7.98
C LYS A 73 -16.63 -0.78 -7.62
N LEU A 74 -15.64 0.11 -7.72
CA LEU A 74 -15.86 1.52 -7.44
C LEU A 74 -16.83 2.14 -8.46
N GLY A 75 -17.85 2.86 -7.95
CA GLY A 75 -18.83 3.57 -8.78
C GLY A 75 -19.96 2.70 -9.33
N VAL A 76 -20.10 1.46 -8.86
CA VAL A 76 -21.20 0.56 -9.24
C VAL A 76 -22.15 0.39 -8.05
N SER A 77 -23.47 0.45 -8.32
CA SER A 77 -24.53 0.25 -7.31
C SER A 77 -24.80 -1.24 -7.06
N GLU A 78 -23.75 -2.04 -6.94
CA GLU A 78 -23.84 -3.45 -6.59
C GLU A 78 -23.65 -3.63 -5.09
N ASP A 79 -24.18 -4.73 -4.55
CA ASP A 79 -23.94 -5.12 -3.18
C ASP A 79 -22.47 -5.54 -2.97
N TYR A 80 -22.00 -5.41 -1.73
CA TYR A 80 -20.66 -5.85 -1.39
C TYR A 80 -20.54 -7.37 -1.45
N THR A 81 -19.57 -7.85 -2.18
CA THR A 81 -19.15 -9.26 -2.15
C THR A 81 -18.37 -9.51 -0.88
N ARG A 82 -18.67 -10.59 -0.19
CA ARG A 82 -18.00 -11.03 1.04
C ARG A 82 -16.93 -12.06 0.73
N ALA A 83 -15.72 -11.88 1.26
CA ALA A 83 -14.67 -12.88 1.29
C ALA A 83 -14.21 -13.11 2.73
N GLU A 84 -13.87 -14.36 3.07
CA GLU A 84 -13.41 -14.71 4.40
C GLU A 84 -11.90 -14.60 4.50
N PHE A 85 -11.41 -14.12 5.65
CA PHE A 85 -9.99 -14.18 5.98
C PHE A 85 -9.64 -15.59 6.48
N THR A 86 -8.57 -16.12 5.93
CA THR A 86 -8.05 -17.46 6.33
C THR A 86 -6.59 -17.36 6.72
N TRP A 87 -6.14 -18.24 7.60
CA TRP A 87 -4.73 -18.33 7.96
C TRP A 87 -3.91 -18.80 6.76
N LYS A 88 -2.93 -18.01 6.35
CA LYS A 88 -2.06 -18.28 5.21
C LYS A 88 -0.61 -18.10 5.60
N GLU A 89 0.23 -19.05 5.16
CA GLU A 89 1.67 -18.87 5.18
C GLU A 89 2.09 -17.90 4.08
N ILE A 90 2.70 -16.80 4.49
CA ILE A 90 3.18 -15.75 3.59
C ILE A 90 4.67 -15.91 3.42
N ARG A 91 5.09 -16.43 2.26
CA ARG A 91 6.50 -16.58 1.89
C ARG A 91 6.95 -15.46 0.98
N TYR A 92 8.07 -14.84 1.32
CA TYR A 92 8.71 -13.81 0.51
C TYR A 92 9.86 -14.43 -0.29
N HIS A 93 9.67 -14.63 -1.60
CA HIS A 93 10.67 -15.26 -2.47
C HIS A 93 11.78 -14.31 -2.90
N SER A 94 11.54 -12.99 -2.91
CA SER A 94 12.53 -12.00 -3.35
C SER A 94 13.63 -11.79 -2.31
N PRO A 95 14.92 -11.97 -2.68
CA PRO A 95 16.05 -11.64 -1.80
C PRO A 95 16.03 -10.18 -1.33
N PHE A 96 15.59 -9.26 -2.20
CA PHE A 96 15.42 -7.85 -1.86
C PHE A 96 14.40 -7.66 -0.73
N MET A 97 13.25 -8.33 -0.80
CA MET A 97 12.22 -8.26 0.24
C MET A 97 12.73 -8.80 1.58
N LYS A 98 13.48 -9.90 1.58
CA LYS A 98 14.02 -10.51 2.81
C LYS A 98 15.18 -9.70 3.39
N LYS A 99 16.15 -9.29 2.58
CA LYS A 99 17.40 -8.67 3.04
C LYS A 99 17.28 -7.16 3.27
N VAL A 100 16.68 -6.44 2.32
CA VAL A 100 16.59 -4.96 2.38
C VAL A 100 15.35 -4.52 3.14
N MET A 101 14.19 -5.09 2.83
CA MET A 101 12.93 -4.73 3.50
C MET A 101 12.68 -5.52 4.79
N ARG A 102 13.61 -6.38 5.21
CA ARG A 102 13.55 -7.20 6.43
C ARG A 102 12.22 -7.96 6.59
N LYS A 103 11.58 -8.36 5.47
CA LYS A 103 10.38 -9.17 5.50
C LYS A 103 10.74 -10.61 5.81
N LYS A 104 10.13 -11.18 6.86
CA LYS A 104 10.26 -12.60 7.23
C LYS A 104 9.02 -13.35 6.76
N ASP A 105 9.21 -14.64 6.46
CA ASP A 105 8.07 -15.51 6.22
C ASP A 105 7.22 -15.56 7.50
N GLU A 106 5.91 -15.42 7.35
CA GLU A 106 4.99 -15.29 8.47
C GLU A 106 3.66 -16.00 8.17
N THR A 107 3.01 -16.50 9.21
CA THR A 107 1.60 -16.93 9.11
C THR A 107 0.74 -15.75 9.52
N ALA A 108 -0.18 -15.35 8.65
CA ALA A 108 -1.08 -14.24 8.91
C ALA A 108 -2.49 -14.53 8.37
N LEU A 109 -3.45 -13.88 8.98
CA LEU A 109 -4.83 -13.90 8.52
C LEU A 109 -4.94 -13.02 7.28
N ALA A 110 -5.29 -13.62 6.13
CA ALA A 110 -5.28 -12.96 4.84
C ALA A 110 -6.53 -13.28 4.01
N ALA A 111 -7.02 -12.29 3.29
CA ALA A 111 -8.05 -12.42 2.26
C ALA A 111 -7.56 -11.81 0.95
N TYR A 112 -8.23 -12.11 -0.16
CA TYR A 112 -7.81 -11.67 -1.48
C TYR A 112 -8.92 -10.88 -2.16
N LEU A 113 -8.55 -9.73 -2.73
CA LEU A 113 -9.37 -8.97 -3.66
C LEU A 113 -9.05 -9.46 -5.08
N PRO A 114 -10.06 -9.78 -5.90
CA PRO A 114 -9.84 -10.26 -7.25
C PRO A 114 -9.15 -9.22 -8.11
N GLN A 115 -8.21 -9.69 -8.94
CA GLN A 115 -7.52 -8.84 -9.91
C GLN A 115 -8.52 -8.08 -10.79
N GLN A 116 -8.20 -6.83 -11.05
CA GLN A 116 -8.95 -5.99 -11.99
C GLN A 116 -8.09 -5.67 -13.22
N PRO A 117 -8.71 -5.32 -14.35
CA PRO A 117 -7.99 -4.77 -15.51
C PRO A 117 -7.12 -3.57 -15.12
N PRO A 118 -6.11 -3.21 -15.96
CA PRO A 118 -5.29 -2.02 -15.72
C PRO A 118 -6.13 -0.77 -15.44
N ALA A 119 -5.75 -0.05 -14.38
CA ALA A 119 -6.47 1.10 -13.83
C ALA A 119 -7.83 0.79 -13.17
N GLY A 120 -8.31 -0.45 -13.17
CA GLY A 120 -9.51 -0.88 -12.44
C GLY A 120 -9.39 -0.61 -10.95
N LYS A 121 -10.52 -0.32 -10.31
CA LYS A 121 -10.60 0.05 -8.91
C LYS A 121 -11.67 -0.78 -8.20
N LEU A 122 -11.33 -1.23 -6.99
CA LEU A 122 -12.29 -1.76 -6.04
C LEU A 122 -12.33 -0.85 -4.81
N GLU A 123 -13.45 -0.82 -4.14
CA GLU A 123 -13.54 -0.30 -2.78
C GLU A 123 -13.78 -1.45 -1.82
N TYR A 124 -13.19 -1.37 -0.63
CA TYR A 124 -13.32 -2.43 0.36
C TYR A 124 -13.26 -1.91 1.79
N PHE A 125 -13.85 -2.68 2.70
CA PHE A 125 -13.72 -2.52 4.14
C PHE A 125 -13.62 -3.90 4.82
N ILE A 126 -13.26 -3.93 6.10
CA ILE A 126 -13.08 -5.15 6.85
C ILE A 126 -14.07 -5.16 8.02
N MET A 127 -14.65 -6.29 8.31
CA MET A 127 -15.43 -6.54 9.51
C MET A 127 -14.73 -7.61 10.34
N LEU A 128 -14.57 -7.33 11.60
CA LEU A 128 -13.96 -8.22 12.59
C LEU A 128 -15.00 -8.58 13.64
N THR A 129 -15.03 -9.81 14.04
CA THR A 129 -15.95 -10.30 15.08
C THR A 129 -15.17 -11.07 16.13
N LYS A 130 -15.34 -10.71 17.39
CA LYS A 130 -14.80 -11.39 18.57
C LYS A 130 -15.85 -11.39 19.67
N ASP A 131 -16.10 -12.55 20.29
CA ASP A 131 -17.00 -12.71 21.43
C ASP A 131 -18.39 -12.07 21.18
N GLY A 132 -18.94 -12.26 19.96
CA GLY A 132 -20.24 -11.71 19.56
C GLY A 132 -20.25 -10.20 19.27
N LYS A 133 -19.15 -9.48 19.50
CA LYS A 133 -19.02 -8.06 19.17
C LYS A 133 -18.36 -7.90 17.81
N SER A 134 -18.95 -7.07 16.94
CA SER A 134 -18.42 -6.77 15.61
C SER A 134 -17.90 -5.34 15.53
N VAL A 135 -16.70 -5.17 14.96
CA VAL A 135 -16.08 -3.89 14.69
C VAL A 135 -15.75 -3.80 13.20
N THR A 136 -16.02 -2.65 12.59
CA THR A 136 -15.71 -2.42 11.18
C THR A 136 -14.54 -1.48 11.02
N VAL A 137 -13.65 -1.80 10.09
CA VAL A 137 -12.47 -1.00 9.72
C VAL A 137 -12.74 -0.38 8.37
N ALA A 138 -12.68 0.93 8.28
CA ALA A 138 -12.90 1.72 7.06
C ALA A 138 -14.31 1.60 6.43
N LYS A 139 -15.35 1.27 7.17
CA LYS A 139 -16.71 1.13 6.60
C LYS A 139 -17.33 2.47 6.19
N GLU A 140 -17.14 3.52 6.99
CA GLU A 140 -17.68 4.86 6.68
C GLU A 140 -16.97 5.51 5.48
N GLN A 141 -15.69 5.21 5.30
CA GLN A 141 -14.86 5.64 4.18
C GLN A 141 -14.11 4.45 3.60
N PRO A 142 -14.75 3.65 2.73
CA PRO A 142 -14.14 2.47 2.15
C PRO A 142 -12.79 2.77 1.47
N VAL A 143 -11.88 1.84 1.59
CA VAL A 143 -10.55 1.98 1.00
C VAL A 143 -10.60 1.68 -0.48
N VAL A 144 -10.20 2.65 -1.28
CA VAL A 144 -10.09 2.44 -2.74
C VAL A 144 -8.73 1.85 -3.07
N ILE A 145 -8.72 0.67 -3.68
CA ILE A 145 -7.53 0.04 -4.26
C ILE A 145 -7.55 0.14 -5.77
N ARG A 146 -6.40 0.56 -6.35
CA ARG A 146 -6.20 0.62 -7.80
C ARG A 146 -5.26 -0.48 -8.26
N PHE A 147 -5.64 -1.20 -9.30
CA PHE A 147 -4.81 -2.20 -9.95
C PHE A 147 -3.97 -1.55 -11.07
N LYS A 148 -2.67 -1.75 -11.00
CA LYS A 148 -1.73 -1.23 -12.01
C LYS A 148 -1.58 -2.23 -13.14
N GLY A 149 -1.45 -1.73 -14.37
CA GLY A 149 -1.00 -2.54 -15.50
C GLY A 149 0.46 -2.94 -15.36
N ASN A 150 0.86 -3.91 -16.16
CA ASN A 150 2.26 -4.28 -16.30
C ASN A 150 2.96 -3.30 -17.25
N VAL A 151 3.95 -2.58 -16.74
CA VAL A 151 4.79 -1.69 -17.55
C VAL A 151 6.15 -2.37 -17.74
N PRO A 152 6.61 -2.59 -18.96
CA PRO A 152 7.92 -3.19 -19.21
C PRO A 152 9.04 -2.39 -18.54
N ALA A 153 10.00 -3.09 -17.92
CA ALA A 153 11.13 -2.47 -17.23
C ALA A 153 11.96 -1.56 -18.15
N ALA A 154 12.06 -1.91 -19.43
CA ALA A 154 12.75 -1.11 -20.44
C ALA A 154 12.15 0.29 -20.65
N VAL A 155 10.86 0.48 -20.35
CA VAL A 155 10.19 1.79 -20.40
C VAL A 155 10.22 2.44 -19.02
N LEU A 156 9.95 1.66 -17.97
CA LEU A 156 9.82 2.17 -16.61
C LEU A 156 11.14 2.72 -16.05
N ILE A 157 12.26 2.00 -16.26
CA ILE A 157 13.57 2.38 -15.68
C ILE A 157 14.08 3.69 -16.28
N PRO A 158 14.18 3.87 -17.64
CA PRO A 158 14.58 5.14 -18.20
C PRO A 158 13.68 6.29 -17.80
N HIS A 159 12.35 6.08 -17.76
CA HIS A 159 11.41 7.10 -17.32
C HIS A 159 11.70 7.57 -15.90
N ILE A 160 11.92 6.65 -14.94
CA ILE A 160 12.24 7.00 -13.55
C ILE A 160 13.54 7.79 -13.48
N ILE A 161 14.60 7.33 -14.19
CA ILE A 161 15.91 7.99 -14.19
C ILE A 161 15.77 9.42 -14.72
N LEU A 162 15.14 9.60 -15.89
CA LEU A 162 14.97 10.92 -16.51
C LEU A 162 14.13 11.86 -15.65
N MET A 163 13.08 11.34 -15.00
CA MET A 163 12.26 12.13 -14.09
C MET A 163 13.08 12.65 -12.89
N PHE A 164 13.90 11.80 -12.27
CA PHE A 164 14.76 12.21 -11.15
C PHE A 164 15.85 13.18 -11.59
N LEU A 165 16.48 12.97 -12.75
CA LEU A 165 17.46 13.90 -13.31
C LEU A 165 16.82 15.25 -13.62
N GLY A 166 15.64 15.27 -14.23
CA GLY A 166 14.90 16.51 -14.51
C GLY A 166 14.59 17.29 -13.24
N MET A 167 14.09 16.61 -12.20
CA MET A 167 13.85 17.24 -10.89
C MET A 167 15.15 17.81 -10.28
N LEU A 168 16.24 17.02 -10.33
CA LEU A 168 17.53 17.45 -9.78
C LEU A 168 18.05 18.69 -10.50
N PHE A 169 18.09 18.69 -11.84
CA PHE A 169 18.57 19.83 -12.61
C PHE A 169 17.70 21.06 -12.44
N ALA A 170 16.37 20.91 -12.36
CA ALA A 170 15.47 22.02 -12.07
C ALA A 170 15.76 22.65 -10.68
N THR A 171 16.01 21.79 -9.68
CA THR A 171 16.36 22.25 -8.33
C THR A 171 17.72 22.95 -8.32
N VAL A 172 18.71 22.39 -9.03
CA VAL A 172 20.04 23.02 -9.17
C VAL A 172 19.92 24.39 -9.84
N ALA A 173 19.19 24.46 -10.95
CA ALA A 173 18.99 25.73 -11.66
C ALA A 173 18.37 26.80 -10.74
N GLY A 174 17.35 26.43 -9.95
CA GLY A 174 16.75 27.36 -8.99
C GLY A 174 17.67 27.81 -7.84
N LEU A 175 18.64 26.96 -7.44
CA LEU A 175 19.60 27.30 -6.38
C LEU A 175 20.79 28.14 -6.89
N PHE A 176 21.06 28.13 -8.19
CA PHE A 176 22.15 28.90 -8.80
C PHE A 176 21.67 30.23 -9.42
N ALA A 177 20.37 30.45 -9.56
CA ALA A 177 19.76 31.70 -9.97
C ALA A 177 19.80 32.74 -8.85
#